data_cff0fdeefae7ffd12a664f1c843bdf5d
#
_entry.id   cff0fdeefae7ffd12a664f1c843bdf5d
#
_cell.length_a   1.000
_cell.length_b   1.000
_cell.length_c   1.000
_cell.angle_alpha   90.00
_cell.angle_beta   90.00
_cell.angle_gamma   90.00
#
_symmetry.space_group_name_H-M   'P 1'
#
loop_
_entity.id
_entity.type
_entity.pdbx_description
1 polymer ?
#
loop_
_entity_poly.entity_id
_entity_poly.type
_entity_poly.pdbx_seq_one_letter_code
_entity_poly.pdbx_strand_id
1 'polypeptide(L)'
;SVGGKLVPEQLAELAGIQGVQHHVQPGVVSITQATELGTLYTPDEIAALCDQAHAHGMLVHLDGARIANATAALGGSRAALRSFTIDAGVDAVCFGGTKNGLLGAEAVVFLNPAASVGSKFVRKQVTQLSSKMRYLAAQFNAVLENDLWIELAAHANAMATELHRLTVDIPGVVLDRA
;
A
#
# COMPACT_ATOMS: atom_id res chain seq x y z
N SER A 1 -13.40 5.29 9.99
CA SER A 1 -12.92 5.28 8.59
C SER A 1 -14.09 5.48 7.64
N VAL A 2 -13.88 6.18 6.56
CA VAL A 2 -14.86 6.38 5.50
C VAL A 2 -14.40 5.58 4.28
N GLY A 3 -15.22 4.62 3.82
CA GLY A 3 -14.86 3.75 2.70
C GLY A 3 -13.58 2.92 2.93
N GLY A 4 -13.28 2.55 4.18
CA GLY A 4 -12.06 1.83 4.53
C GLY A 4 -10.81 2.70 4.65
N LYS A 5 -10.93 4.03 4.50
CA LYS A 5 -9.81 4.96 4.58
C LYS A 5 -9.76 5.68 5.94
N LEU A 6 -8.55 5.94 6.43
CA LEU A 6 -8.30 6.87 7.53
C LEU A 6 -8.39 8.31 7.02
N VAL A 7 -8.69 9.23 7.92
CA VAL A 7 -8.67 10.67 7.65
C VAL A 7 -7.79 11.38 8.71
N PRO A 8 -7.20 12.53 8.38
CA PRO A 8 -6.26 13.23 9.29
C PRO A 8 -6.82 13.52 10.67
N GLU A 9 -8.11 13.81 10.79
CA GLU A 9 -8.79 14.11 12.06
C GLU A 9 -8.72 12.94 13.04
N GLN A 10 -8.81 11.69 12.54
CA GLN A 10 -8.71 10.49 13.36
C GLN A 10 -7.28 10.30 13.92
N LEU A 11 -6.25 10.74 13.17
CA LEU A 11 -4.87 10.72 13.66
C LEU A 11 -4.64 11.75 14.78
N ALA A 12 -5.26 12.92 14.69
CA ALA A 12 -5.19 13.95 15.71
C ALA A 12 -5.75 13.44 17.07
N GLU A 13 -6.87 12.71 17.04
CA GLU A 13 -7.44 12.09 18.23
C GLU A 13 -6.48 11.07 18.87
N LEU A 14 -5.87 10.20 18.04
CA LEU A 14 -4.91 9.20 18.50
C LEU A 14 -3.60 9.82 19.03
N ALA A 15 -3.16 10.92 18.43
CA ALA A 15 -1.98 11.64 18.89
C ALA A 15 -2.17 12.23 20.29
N GLY A 16 -3.40 12.57 20.67
CA GLY A 16 -3.74 13.06 22.01
C GLY A 16 -3.44 12.11 23.16
N ILE A 17 -3.23 10.81 22.89
CA ILE A 17 -2.85 9.82 23.93
C ILE A 17 -1.34 9.65 24.09
N GLN A 18 -0.50 10.32 23.29
CA GLN A 18 0.95 10.27 23.44
C GLN A 18 1.38 10.80 24.83
N GLY A 19 2.33 10.10 25.45
CA GLY A 19 2.82 10.44 26.80
C GLY A 19 1.93 9.98 27.95
N VAL A 20 0.73 9.46 27.70
CA VAL A 20 -0.13 8.90 28.74
C VAL A 20 0.30 7.48 29.06
N GLN A 21 0.76 7.24 30.30
CA GLN A 21 1.38 5.97 30.71
C GLN A 21 0.46 4.73 30.62
N HIS A 22 -0.87 4.92 30.60
CA HIS A 22 -1.84 3.83 30.54
C HIS A 22 -2.29 3.50 29.11
N HIS A 23 -1.71 4.16 28.10
CA HIS A 23 -2.03 3.94 26.69
C HIS A 23 -0.82 3.46 25.90
N VAL A 24 -1.07 2.66 24.87
CA VAL A 24 -0.05 2.35 23.87
C VAL A 24 0.42 3.65 23.21
N GLN A 25 1.70 3.72 22.92
CA GLN A 25 2.26 4.93 22.29
C GLN A 25 2.24 4.76 20.76
N PRO A 26 1.45 5.57 20.03
CA PRO A 26 1.40 5.48 18.58
C PRO A 26 2.75 5.90 17.98
N GLY A 27 3.31 5.06 17.10
CA GLY A 27 4.60 5.30 16.45
C GLY A 27 4.54 5.19 14.94
N VAL A 28 3.52 4.48 14.42
CA VAL A 28 3.37 4.27 12.97
C VAL A 28 1.89 4.35 12.60
N VAL A 29 1.60 5.07 11.53
CA VAL A 29 0.33 5.03 10.81
C VAL A 29 0.47 4.05 9.67
N SER A 30 -0.41 3.04 9.61
CA SER A 30 -0.42 2.07 8.52
C SER A 30 -1.71 2.21 7.71
N ILE A 31 -1.55 2.47 6.41
CA ILE A 31 -2.65 2.55 5.44
C ILE A 31 -2.49 1.50 4.36
N THR A 32 -3.56 1.12 3.70
CA THR A 32 -3.56 0.10 2.63
C THR A 32 -3.98 0.71 1.30
N GLN A 33 -3.17 0.51 0.25
CA GLN A 33 -3.44 1.04 -1.09
C GLN A 33 -3.33 -0.09 -2.15
N ALA A 34 -4.40 -0.46 -2.85
CA ALA A 34 -5.80 -0.13 -2.62
C ALA A 34 -6.33 -0.79 -1.34
N THR A 35 -7.38 -0.20 -0.74
CA THR A 35 -8.02 -0.79 0.44
C THR A 35 -8.70 -2.12 0.10
N GLU A 36 -9.06 -2.89 1.11
CA GLU A 36 -9.77 -4.16 0.90
C GLU A 36 -11.21 -3.97 0.39
N LEU A 37 -11.71 -2.75 0.48
CA LEU A 37 -13.01 -2.37 -0.08
C LEU A 37 -12.91 -1.90 -1.54
N GLY A 38 -11.72 -1.94 -2.14
CA GLY A 38 -11.46 -1.47 -3.51
C GLY A 38 -11.35 0.05 -3.63
N THR A 39 -11.42 0.80 -2.54
CA THR A 39 -11.25 2.26 -2.56
C THR A 39 -9.79 2.66 -2.65
N LEU A 40 -9.54 3.85 -3.17
CA LEU A 40 -8.21 4.41 -3.33
C LEU A 40 -8.05 5.70 -2.52
N TYR A 41 -6.89 5.86 -1.91
CA TYR A 41 -6.44 7.17 -1.48
C TYR A 41 -5.92 7.94 -2.70
N THR A 42 -6.27 9.20 -2.81
CA THR A 42 -5.58 10.12 -3.72
C THR A 42 -4.19 10.47 -3.19
N PRO A 43 -3.27 10.96 -4.03
CA PRO A 43 -1.97 11.45 -3.55
C PRO A 43 -2.10 12.52 -2.45
N ASP A 44 -3.06 13.43 -2.59
CA ASP A 44 -3.29 14.51 -1.62
C ASP A 44 -3.83 13.99 -0.28
N GLU A 45 -4.70 12.97 -0.30
CA GLU A 45 -5.18 12.31 0.92
C GLU A 45 -4.03 11.64 1.68
N ILE A 46 -3.11 10.97 0.96
CA ILE A 46 -1.93 10.34 1.58
C ILE A 46 -0.98 11.42 2.12
N ALA A 47 -0.73 12.47 1.35
CA ALA A 47 0.13 13.58 1.80
C ALA A 47 -0.42 14.22 3.09
N ALA A 48 -1.72 14.49 3.17
CA ALA A 48 -2.34 15.03 4.36
C ALA A 48 -2.20 14.10 5.59
N LEU A 49 -2.30 12.78 5.39
CA LEU A 49 -2.05 11.80 6.45
C LEU A 49 -0.58 11.76 6.87
N CYS A 50 0.35 11.85 5.92
CA CYS A 50 1.79 11.91 6.20
C CYS A 50 2.15 13.16 6.99
N ASP A 51 1.67 14.34 6.57
CA ASP A 51 1.90 15.60 7.26
C ASP A 51 1.40 15.54 8.72
N GLN A 52 0.20 15.02 8.92
CA GLN A 52 -0.37 14.87 10.25
C GLN A 52 0.41 13.85 11.11
N ALA A 53 0.80 12.72 10.54
CA ALA A 53 1.59 11.70 11.24
C ALA A 53 2.96 12.25 11.65
N HIS A 54 3.67 12.88 10.72
CA HIS A 54 5.00 13.44 10.94
C HIS A 54 4.98 14.59 11.96
N ALA A 55 3.94 15.42 11.97
CA ALA A 55 3.77 16.48 12.97
C ALA A 55 3.70 15.92 14.41
N HIS A 56 3.32 14.67 14.56
CA HIS A 56 3.28 13.96 15.86
C HIS A 56 4.42 12.94 16.05
N GLY A 57 5.46 12.99 15.21
CA GLY A 57 6.61 12.10 15.31
C GLY A 57 6.34 10.63 14.94
N MET A 58 5.22 10.36 14.28
CA MET A 58 4.89 9.02 13.75
C MET A 58 5.43 8.84 12.34
N LEU A 59 5.75 7.61 11.97
CA LEU A 59 6.07 7.23 10.59
C LEU A 59 4.82 6.75 9.86
N VAL A 60 4.86 6.77 8.51
CA VAL A 60 3.78 6.25 7.67
C VAL A 60 4.24 5.02 6.89
N HIS A 61 3.53 3.92 7.10
CA HIS A 61 3.66 2.69 6.35
C HIS A 61 2.49 2.54 5.38
N LEU A 62 2.79 2.19 4.13
CA LEU A 62 1.81 1.87 3.11
C LEU A 62 1.86 0.37 2.79
N ASP A 63 0.81 -0.35 3.16
CA ASP A 63 0.58 -1.72 2.69
C ASP A 63 0.17 -1.67 1.22
N GLY A 64 1.10 -2.07 0.37
CA GLY A 64 0.94 -2.11 -1.07
C GLY A 64 0.70 -3.53 -1.61
N ALA A 65 0.00 -4.39 -0.88
CA ALA A 65 -0.37 -5.72 -1.37
C ALA A 65 -1.12 -5.67 -2.73
N ARG A 66 -1.76 -4.53 -3.03
CA ARG A 66 -2.45 -4.23 -4.30
C ARG A 66 -1.97 -2.93 -4.94
N ILE A 67 -0.72 -2.56 -4.69
CA ILE A 67 -0.15 -1.28 -5.16
C ILE A 67 -0.15 -1.15 -6.68
N ALA A 68 -0.01 -2.28 -7.39
CA ALA A 68 -0.07 -2.30 -8.84
C ALA A 68 -1.45 -1.89 -9.36
N ASN A 69 -2.53 -2.41 -8.77
CA ASN A 69 -3.89 -2.04 -9.12
C ASN A 69 -4.16 -0.56 -8.85
N ALA A 70 -3.68 -0.04 -7.72
CA ALA A 70 -3.77 1.37 -7.39
C ALA A 70 -2.98 2.24 -8.39
N THR A 71 -1.76 1.84 -8.73
CA THR A 71 -0.93 2.55 -9.71
C THR A 71 -1.61 2.59 -11.08
N ALA A 72 -2.16 1.45 -11.54
CA ALA A 72 -2.88 1.38 -12.82
C ALA A 72 -4.10 2.31 -12.85
N ALA A 73 -4.86 2.38 -11.75
CA ALA A 73 -6.04 3.23 -11.64
C ALA A 73 -5.72 4.73 -11.51
N LEU A 74 -4.59 5.08 -10.88
CA LEU A 74 -4.17 6.47 -10.61
C LEU A 74 -3.28 7.07 -11.73
N GLY A 75 -3.25 6.46 -12.91
CA GLY A 75 -2.53 7.03 -14.07
C GLY A 75 -1.59 6.07 -14.78
N GLY A 76 -1.46 4.83 -14.32
CA GLY A 76 -0.77 3.74 -15.03
C GLY A 76 0.70 4.00 -15.32
N SER A 77 1.44 4.65 -14.42
CA SER A 77 2.84 5.03 -14.65
C SER A 77 3.69 5.00 -13.38
N ARG A 78 5.01 4.95 -13.54
CA ARG A 78 5.95 5.11 -12.43
C ARG A 78 5.80 6.47 -11.73
N ALA A 79 5.41 7.51 -12.46
CA ALA A 79 5.11 8.81 -11.88
C ALA A 79 3.87 8.77 -10.99
N ALA A 80 2.83 8.02 -11.37
CA ALA A 80 1.66 7.79 -10.54
C ALA A 80 2.04 7.05 -9.24
N LEU A 81 2.88 6.00 -9.31
CA LEU A 81 3.39 5.34 -8.11
C LEU A 81 4.12 6.32 -7.18
N ARG A 82 5.00 7.16 -7.74
CA ARG A 82 5.73 8.15 -6.96
C ARG A 82 4.81 9.15 -6.27
N SER A 83 3.78 9.63 -6.95
CA SER A 83 2.91 10.69 -6.44
C SER A 83 2.20 10.31 -5.15
N PHE A 84 1.79 9.05 -4.99
CA PHE A 84 1.11 8.57 -3.78
C PHE A 84 2.02 7.78 -2.81
N THR A 85 3.34 7.75 -3.06
CA THR A 85 4.33 7.11 -2.18
C THR A 85 5.37 8.14 -1.71
N ILE A 86 6.54 8.18 -2.35
CA ILE A 86 7.65 9.02 -1.92
C ILE A 86 7.31 10.52 -1.97
N ASP A 87 6.61 10.97 -3.00
CA ASP A 87 6.28 12.38 -3.16
C ASP A 87 5.17 12.82 -2.18
N ALA A 88 4.34 11.88 -1.69
CA ALA A 88 3.35 12.10 -0.64
C ALA A 88 3.91 11.99 0.78
N GLY A 89 5.17 11.60 0.96
CA GLY A 89 5.82 11.52 2.27
C GLY A 89 5.75 10.17 2.98
N VAL A 90 5.37 9.09 2.29
CA VAL A 90 5.36 7.73 2.88
C VAL A 90 6.77 7.29 3.28
N ASP A 91 6.97 6.75 4.47
CA ASP A 91 8.27 6.33 4.99
C ASP A 91 8.67 4.91 4.56
N ALA A 92 7.71 3.99 4.50
CA ALA A 92 7.94 2.62 4.08
C ALA A 92 6.75 2.07 3.30
N VAL A 93 7.04 1.27 2.29
CA VAL A 93 6.04 0.62 1.43
C VAL A 93 6.29 -0.88 1.41
N CYS A 94 5.26 -1.69 1.64
CA CYS A 94 5.26 -3.07 1.24
C CYS A 94 4.83 -3.16 -0.23
N PHE A 95 5.74 -3.52 -1.13
CA PHE A 95 5.42 -3.75 -2.53
C PHE A 95 5.03 -5.21 -2.72
N GLY A 96 3.72 -5.46 -2.87
CA GLY A 96 3.16 -6.78 -3.02
C GLY A 96 3.37 -7.35 -4.44
N GLY A 97 4.01 -8.51 -4.52
CA GLY A 97 4.17 -9.22 -5.78
C GLY A 97 3.18 -10.38 -5.94
N THR A 98 2.82 -11.04 -4.86
CA THR A 98 1.99 -12.25 -4.87
C THR A 98 0.62 -12.04 -5.51
N LYS A 99 -0.02 -10.90 -5.31
CA LYS A 99 -1.32 -10.57 -5.92
C LYS A 99 -1.19 -9.99 -7.33
N ASN A 100 0.02 -9.87 -7.85
CA ASN A 100 0.30 -9.30 -9.17
C ASN A 100 1.14 -10.22 -10.08
N GLY A 101 0.88 -11.52 -10.00
CA GLY A 101 1.44 -12.51 -10.91
C GLY A 101 2.74 -13.19 -10.46
N LEU A 102 3.29 -12.85 -9.29
CA LEU A 102 4.44 -13.55 -8.73
C LEU A 102 3.98 -14.79 -7.97
N LEU A 103 4.82 -15.85 -7.97
CA LEU A 103 4.53 -17.07 -7.22
C LEU A 103 4.45 -16.84 -5.71
N GLY A 104 5.30 -15.93 -5.19
CA GLY A 104 5.34 -15.56 -3.80
C GLY A 104 6.58 -14.72 -3.53
N ALA A 105 6.45 -13.40 -3.64
CA ALA A 105 7.52 -12.47 -3.34
C ALA A 105 6.93 -11.13 -2.89
N GLU A 106 7.45 -10.62 -1.79
CA GLU A 106 7.07 -9.34 -1.21
C GLU A 106 8.34 -8.53 -0.94
N ALA A 107 8.29 -7.23 -1.20
CA ALA A 107 9.41 -6.34 -0.94
C ALA A 107 9.01 -5.24 0.03
N VAL A 108 9.82 -5.00 1.05
CA VAL A 108 9.71 -3.81 1.89
C VAL A 108 10.69 -2.77 1.37
N VAL A 109 10.16 -1.64 0.95
CA VAL A 109 10.92 -0.51 0.41
C VAL A 109 10.90 0.63 1.43
N PHE A 110 12.05 0.95 1.98
CA PHE A 110 12.21 2.09 2.89
C PHE A 110 12.48 3.35 2.07
N LEU A 111 11.53 4.27 2.04
CA LEU A 111 11.64 5.56 1.38
C LEU A 111 12.32 6.58 2.29
N ASN A 112 12.10 6.45 3.61
CA ASN A 112 12.82 7.17 4.64
C ASN A 112 13.93 6.27 5.22
N PRO A 113 15.22 6.61 5.05
CA PRO A 113 16.32 5.80 5.57
C PRO A 113 16.27 5.55 7.08
N ALA A 114 15.72 6.48 7.86
CA ALA A 114 15.59 6.31 9.31
C ALA A 114 14.66 5.13 9.67
N ALA A 115 13.64 4.85 8.86
CA ALA A 115 12.75 3.71 9.05
C ALA A 115 13.43 2.36 8.82
N SER A 116 14.59 2.33 8.14
CA SER A 116 15.31 1.09 7.81
C SER A 116 16.25 0.59 8.90
N VAL A 117 16.47 1.38 9.95
CA VAL A 117 17.45 1.06 11.01
C VAL A 117 17.10 -0.28 11.65
N GLY A 118 18.04 -1.21 11.65
CA GLY A 118 17.86 -2.55 12.22
C GLY A 118 17.09 -3.55 11.35
N SER A 119 16.46 -3.14 10.25
CA SER A 119 15.59 -3.98 9.42
C SER A 119 16.24 -5.29 8.94
N LYS A 120 17.53 -5.26 8.59
CA LYS A 120 18.28 -6.47 8.17
C LYS A 120 18.35 -7.53 9.27
N PHE A 121 18.42 -7.12 10.53
CA PHE A 121 18.45 -8.03 11.67
C PHE A 121 17.05 -8.58 11.95
N VAL A 122 16.05 -7.70 11.98
CA VAL A 122 14.64 -8.10 12.13
C VAL A 122 14.25 -9.10 11.05
N ARG A 123 14.56 -8.81 9.78
CA ARG A 123 14.30 -9.73 8.66
C ARG A 123 14.89 -11.11 8.90
N LYS A 124 16.11 -11.20 9.43
CA LYS A 124 16.76 -12.47 9.76
C LYS A 124 16.08 -13.16 10.94
N GLN A 125 15.75 -12.41 11.99
CA GLN A 125 15.09 -12.93 13.19
C GLN A 125 13.72 -13.52 12.92
N VAL A 126 12.93 -12.87 12.04
CA VAL A 126 11.59 -13.34 11.64
C VAL A 126 11.63 -14.34 10.48
N THR A 127 12.78 -14.93 10.19
CA THR A 127 12.98 -15.99 9.17
C THR A 127 12.70 -15.58 7.72
N GLN A 128 12.61 -14.28 7.42
CA GLN A 128 12.34 -13.77 6.07
C GLN A 128 13.59 -13.58 5.19
N LEU A 129 14.70 -14.23 5.55
CA LEU A 129 15.94 -14.27 4.79
C LEU A 129 16.22 -15.70 4.35
N SER A 130 15.60 -16.13 3.26
CA SER A 130 15.84 -17.45 2.69
C SER A 130 17.21 -17.53 1.98
N SER A 131 17.80 -18.72 1.92
CA SER A 131 19.16 -18.92 1.35
C SER A 131 19.23 -18.70 -0.16
N LYS A 132 18.11 -18.74 -0.87
CA LYS A 132 18.05 -18.65 -2.35
C LYS A 132 17.23 -17.43 -2.80
N MET A 133 17.49 -16.28 -2.17
CA MET A 133 16.80 -15.01 -2.47
C MET A 133 16.83 -14.60 -3.93
N ARG A 134 17.83 -15.05 -4.72
CA ARG A 134 17.91 -14.77 -6.15
C ARG A 134 16.66 -15.22 -6.94
N TYR A 135 15.99 -16.28 -6.51
CA TYR A 135 14.77 -16.75 -7.18
C TYR A 135 13.56 -15.85 -6.86
N LEU A 136 13.52 -15.24 -5.67
CA LEU A 136 12.53 -14.25 -5.33
C LEU A 136 12.81 -12.94 -6.07
N ALA A 137 14.07 -12.48 -6.08
CA ALA A 137 14.47 -11.27 -6.79
C ALA A 137 14.25 -11.37 -8.30
N ALA A 138 14.49 -12.53 -8.91
CA ALA A 138 14.26 -12.75 -10.34
C ALA A 138 12.79 -12.53 -10.73
N GLN A 139 11.84 -12.88 -9.87
CA GLN A 139 10.42 -12.64 -10.11
C GLN A 139 10.13 -11.13 -10.18
N PHE A 140 10.66 -10.35 -9.23
CA PHE A 140 10.53 -8.90 -9.27
C PHE A 140 11.18 -8.30 -10.51
N ASN A 141 12.39 -8.73 -10.87
CA ASN A 141 13.05 -8.23 -12.07
C ASN A 141 12.17 -8.46 -13.32
N ALA A 142 11.58 -9.64 -13.46
CA ALA A 142 10.73 -9.98 -14.61
C ALA A 142 9.48 -9.10 -14.71
N VAL A 143 8.79 -8.82 -13.60
CA VAL A 143 7.55 -8.02 -13.67
C VAL A 143 7.81 -6.51 -13.69
N LEU A 144 8.95 -6.06 -13.15
CA LEU A 144 9.33 -4.63 -13.19
C LEU A 144 9.93 -4.25 -14.56
N GLU A 145 10.41 -5.22 -15.33
CA GLU A 145 10.90 -4.99 -16.69
C GLU A 145 9.73 -4.58 -17.59
N ASN A 146 9.94 -3.51 -18.37
CA ASN A 146 8.95 -2.97 -19.30
C ASN A 146 7.57 -2.63 -18.68
N ASP A 147 7.52 -2.40 -17.37
CA ASP A 147 6.31 -2.06 -16.63
C ASP A 147 5.20 -3.14 -16.69
N LEU A 148 5.56 -4.41 -16.90
CA LEU A 148 4.63 -5.53 -16.97
C LEU A 148 3.70 -5.61 -15.75
N TRP A 149 4.19 -5.24 -14.57
CA TRP A 149 3.38 -5.20 -13.34
C TRP A 149 2.19 -4.23 -13.43
N ILE A 150 2.33 -3.10 -14.14
CA ILE A 150 1.24 -2.14 -14.39
C ILE A 150 0.26 -2.71 -15.41
N GLU A 151 0.76 -3.35 -16.47
CA GLU A 151 -0.06 -3.95 -17.52
C GLU A 151 -0.96 -5.07 -16.95
N LEU A 152 -0.40 -5.98 -16.15
CA LEU A 152 -1.14 -7.04 -15.49
C LEU A 152 -2.24 -6.48 -14.57
N ALA A 153 -1.93 -5.45 -13.81
CA ALA A 153 -2.89 -4.80 -12.91
C ALA A 153 -3.98 -4.04 -13.67
N ALA A 154 -3.64 -3.35 -14.75
CA ALA A 154 -4.61 -2.67 -15.61
C ALA A 154 -5.60 -3.66 -16.24
N HIS A 155 -5.11 -4.82 -16.69
CA HIS A 155 -5.96 -5.89 -17.21
C HIS A 155 -6.91 -6.42 -16.11
N ALA A 156 -6.40 -6.68 -14.90
CA ALA A 156 -7.22 -7.14 -13.79
C ALA A 156 -8.31 -6.13 -13.41
N ASN A 157 -7.97 -4.83 -13.37
CA ASN A 157 -8.94 -3.76 -13.13
C ASN A 157 -10.02 -3.71 -14.22
N ALA A 158 -9.64 -3.87 -15.50
CA ALA A 158 -10.59 -3.91 -16.61
C ALA A 158 -11.55 -5.11 -16.52
N MET A 159 -11.05 -6.29 -16.10
CA MET A 159 -11.89 -7.47 -15.91
C MET A 159 -12.86 -7.30 -14.74
N ALA A 160 -12.46 -6.64 -13.66
CA ALA A 160 -13.35 -6.30 -12.56
C ALA A 160 -14.47 -5.34 -13.00
N THR A 161 -14.14 -4.34 -13.81
CA THR A 161 -15.13 -3.42 -14.41
C THR A 161 -16.10 -4.15 -15.32
N GLU A 162 -15.61 -5.07 -16.15
CA GLU A 162 -16.46 -5.88 -17.03
C GLU A 162 -17.37 -6.81 -16.22
N LEU A 163 -16.87 -7.44 -15.17
CA LEU A 163 -17.70 -8.24 -14.26
C LEU A 163 -18.82 -7.40 -13.65
N HIS A 164 -18.52 -6.20 -13.17
CA HIS A 164 -19.52 -5.26 -12.66
C HIS A 164 -20.57 -4.96 -13.72
N ARG A 165 -20.16 -4.59 -14.92
CA ARG A 165 -21.04 -4.30 -16.04
C ARG A 165 -21.99 -5.46 -16.41
N LEU A 166 -21.50 -6.68 -16.33
CA LEU A 166 -22.27 -7.89 -16.63
C LEU A 166 -23.25 -8.30 -15.53
N THR A 167 -23.03 -7.86 -14.29
CA THR A 167 -23.78 -8.34 -13.13
C THR A 167 -24.70 -7.29 -12.51
N VAL A 168 -24.53 -6.02 -12.79
CA VAL A 168 -25.26 -4.91 -12.14
C VAL A 168 -26.78 -5.00 -12.33
N ASP A 169 -27.23 -5.49 -13.49
CA ASP A 169 -28.65 -5.58 -13.84
C ASP A 169 -29.25 -6.99 -13.63
N ILE A 170 -28.52 -7.93 -13.03
CA ILE A 170 -29.03 -9.28 -12.80
C ILE A 170 -30.00 -9.26 -11.60
N PRO A 171 -31.26 -9.70 -11.74
CA PRO A 171 -32.21 -9.75 -10.64
C PRO A 171 -31.68 -10.59 -9.46
N GLY A 172 -31.72 -10.04 -8.26
CA GLY A 172 -31.24 -10.69 -7.04
C GLY A 172 -29.73 -10.51 -6.78
N VAL A 173 -28.98 -9.90 -7.68
CA VAL A 173 -27.59 -9.45 -7.42
C VAL A 173 -27.63 -8.06 -6.80
N VAL A 174 -27.00 -7.93 -5.65
CA VAL A 174 -26.79 -6.63 -4.98
C VAL A 174 -25.30 -6.38 -4.96
N LEU A 175 -24.89 -5.28 -5.56
CA LEU A 175 -23.50 -4.83 -5.49
C LEU A 175 -23.37 -3.92 -4.27
N ASP A 176 -22.58 -4.35 -3.30
CA ASP A 176 -22.41 -3.63 -2.03
C ASP A 176 -21.74 -2.27 -2.20
N ARG A 177 -20.99 -2.11 -3.32
CA ARG A 177 -20.27 -0.86 -3.65
C ARG A 177 -20.16 -0.69 -5.16
N ALA A 178 -20.42 0.49 -5.62
CA ALA A 178 -20.24 0.94 -7.00
C ALA A 178 -19.10 1.97 -7.08
#